data_7e03cc2506cea3fd966d70787e1050da
#
_entry.id   7e03cc2506cea3fd966d70787e1050da
#
_cell.length_a   1.000
_cell.length_b   1.000
_cell.length_c   1.000
_cell.angle_alpha   90.00
_cell.angle_beta   90.00
_cell.angle_gamma   90.00
#
_symmetry.space_group_name_H-M   'P 1'
#
loop_
_entity.id
_entity.type
_entity.pdbx_description
1 polymer ?
#
loop_
_entity_poly.entity_id
_entity_poly.type
_entity_poly.pdbx_seq_one_letter_code
_entity_poly.pdbx_strand_id
1 'polypeptide(L)'
;MPVFLIGMVLLLAGAIVYVGLRAIRWLRTMFDFKRTYILWVVLVLLPLLFVFGDMLSASAFARAVTITGGVAIGVFLYILLFTAAADLIALLLRLTPISRKPAFRSRRTLRAVGCIVLALGVCVSAYGVINAATVDRTTYDVSLTGSSTDGLKIALISDLHLGSEIGSAQMRRAVDEINACKADVVIIAGDVFNADVEDCYDLDEAAAELRRIDSRLGVYAVLGNHDPAPDYPPLQAFFESAGIRLLDDEAVSFPGFTLVGRAESASMHGDGRGTR
;
A
#
# COMPACT_ATOMS: atom_id res chain seq x y z
N MET A 1 -11.89 4.43 -21.51
CA MET A 1 -12.16 3.85 -20.18
C MET A 1 -12.92 2.50 -20.20
N PRO A 2 -14.10 2.29 -20.84
CA PRO A 2 -14.84 1.02 -20.70
C PRO A 2 -14.09 -0.22 -21.20
N VAL A 3 -13.33 -0.12 -22.30
CA VAL A 3 -12.58 -1.27 -22.87
C VAL A 3 -11.47 -1.75 -21.93
N PHE A 4 -10.76 -0.82 -21.29
CA PHE A 4 -9.72 -1.14 -20.31
C PHE A 4 -10.31 -1.86 -19.09
N LEU A 5 -11.41 -1.36 -18.55
CA LEU A 5 -12.10 -1.95 -17.41
C LEU A 5 -12.60 -3.37 -17.73
N ILE A 6 -13.22 -3.56 -18.90
CA ILE A 6 -13.66 -4.89 -19.37
C ILE A 6 -12.45 -5.84 -19.46
N GLY A 7 -11.34 -5.39 -20.03
CA GLY A 7 -10.11 -6.18 -20.13
C GLY A 7 -9.59 -6.62 -18.76
N MET A 8 -9.57 -5.70 -17.80
CA MET A 8 -9.14 -5.98 -16.42
C MET A 8 -10.05 -7.01 -15.72
N VAL A 9 -11.38 -6.87 -15.86
CA VAL A 9 -12.35 -7.82 -15.30
C VAL A 9 -12.19 -9.21 -15.92
N LEU A 10 -12.02 -9.30 -17.24
CA LEU A 10 -11.80 -10.57 -17.93
C LEU A 10 -10.48 -11.23 -17.50
N LEU A 11 -9.41 -10.45 -17.31
CA LEU A 11 -8.13 -10.95 -16.82
C LEU A 11 -8.28 -11.53 -15.41
N LEU A 12 -8.93 -10.80 -14.50
CA LEU A 12 -9.19 -11.24 -13.13
C LEU A 12 -10.04 -12.51 -13.11
N ALA A 13 -11.13 -12.55 -13.89
CA ALA A 13 -11.97 -13.73 -14.00
C ALA A 13 -11.16 -14.95 -14.51
N GLY A 14 -10.34 -14.75 -15.53
CA GLY A 14 -9.44 -15.80 -16.05
C GLY A 14 -8.45 -16.30 -14.99
N ALA A 15 -7.86 -15.39 -14.21
CA ALA A 15 -6.95 -15.73 -13.12
C ALA A 15 -7.67 -16.54 -12.01
N ILE A 16 -8.88 -16.12 -11.62
CA ILE A 16 -9.69 -16.84 -10.61
C ILE A 16 -10.02 -18.25 -11.11
N VAL A 17 -10.45 -18.39 -12.38
CA VAL A 17 -10.73 -19.70 -12.96
C VAL A 17 -9.48 -20.56 -13.00
N TYR A 18 -8.35 -20.02 -13.44
CA TYR A 18 -7.08 -20.74 -13.51
C TYR A 18 -6.64 -21.27 -12.15
N VAL A 19 -6.55 -20.39 -11.13
CA VAL A 19 -6.17 -20.76 -9.77
C VAL A 19 -7.17 -21.75 -9.17
N GLY A 20 -8.48 -21.50 -9.34
CA GLY A 20 -9.54 -22.37 -8.83
C GLY A 20 -9.44 -23.80 -9.36
N LEU A 21 -9.26 -23.97 -10.68
CA LEU A 21 -9.08 -25.29 -11.30
C LEU A 21 -7.82 -26.01 -10.77
N ARG A 22 -6.72 -25.28 -10.55
CA ARG A 22 -5.50 -25.85 -9.98
C ARG A 22 -5.69 -26.25 -8.53
N ALA A 23 -6.31 -25.41 -7.72
CA ALA A 23 -6.60 -25.67 -6.32
C ALA A 23 -7.54 -26.87 -6.14
N ILE A 24 -8.62 -26.98 -6.94
CA ILE A 24 -9.53 -28.14 -6.92
C ILE A 24 -8.77 -29.43 -7.25
N ARG A 25 -7.92 -29.43 -8.28
CA ARG A 25 -7.11 -30.60 -8.65
C ARG A 25 -6.19 -31.00 -7.51
N TRP A 26 -5.55 -30.05 -6.84
CA TRP A 26 -4.66 -30.27 -5.71
C TRP A 26 -5.43 -30.82 -4.51
N LEU A 27 -6.53 -30.15 -4.09
CA LEU A 27 -7.36 -30.56 -2.95
C LEU A 27 -7.91 -31.99 -3.10
N ARG A 28 -8.34 -32.37 -4.30
CA ARG A 28 -8.80 -33.75 -4.60
C ARG A 28 -7.71 -34.81 -4.48
N THR A 29 -6.43 -34.44 -4.42
CA THR A 29 -5.36 -35.39 -4.12
C THR A 29 -5.19 -35.65 -2.64
N MET A 30 -5.65 -34.72 -1.78
CA MET A 30 -5.49 -34.76 -0.33
C MET A 30 -6.76 -35.22 0.38
N PHE A 31 -7.90 -34.76 -0.11
CA PHE A 31 -9.21 -34.96 0.52
C PHE A 31 -10.24 -35.41 -0.55
N ASP A 32 -11.30 -36.08 -0.10
CA ASP A 32 -12.49 -36.30 -0.93
C ASP A 32 -13.30 -34.98 -1.02
N PHE A 33 -12.69 -33.99 -1.69
CA PHE A 33 -13.23 -32.63 -1.76
C PHE A 33 -14.34 -32.54 -2.82
N LYS A 34 -15.58 -32.76 -2.36
CA LYS A 34 -16.78 -32.76 -3.21
C LYS A 34 -17.41 -31.36 -3.35
N ARG A 35 -17.31 -30.51 -2.31
CA ARG A 35 -17.98 -29.20 -2.24
C ARG A 35 -17.15 -28.09 -2.90
N THR A 36 -16.81 -28.25 -4.16
CA THR A 36 -15.95 -27.31 -4.91
C THR A 36 -16.53 -25.89 -5.02
N TYR A 37 -17.85 -25.75 -4.89
CA TYR A 37 -18.51 -24.44 -4.89
C TYR A 37 -18.02 -23.52 -3.75
N ILE A 38 -17.67 -24.08 -2.61
CA ILE A 38 -17.12 -23.30 -1.47
C ILE A 38 -15.85 -22.57 -1.90
N LEU A 39 -14.95 -23.27 -2.60
CA LEU A 39 -13.71 -22.65 -3.10
C LEU A 39 -14.01 -21.52 -4.09
N TRP A 40 -14.96 -21.69 -5.00
CA TRP A 40 -15.35 -20.65 -5.94
C TRP A 40 -15.95 -19.43 -5.23
N VAL A 41 -16.83 -19.67 -4.25
CA VAL A 41 -17.39 -18.58 -3.43
C VAL A 41 -16.28 -17.81 -2.72
N VAL A 42 -15.33 -18.48 -2.09
CA VAL A 42 -14.20 -17.83 -1.41
C VAL A 42 -13.33 -17.04 -2.38
N LEU A 43 -12.96 -17.62 -3.54
CA LEU A 43 -12.10 -16.97 -4.53
C LEU A 43 -12.74 -15.73 -5.16
N VAL A 44 -14.08 -15.67 -5.21
CA VAL A 44 -14.81 -14.51 -5.75
C VAL A 44 -15.09 -13.49 -4.66
N LEU A 45 -15.55 -13.92 -3.47
CA LEU A 45 -15.95 -13.00 -2.41
C LEU A 45 -14.78 -12.28 -1.76
N LEU A 46 -13.63 -12.95 -1.53
CA LEU A 46 -12.50 -12.33 -0.84
C LEU A 46 -11.96 -11.09 -1.57
N PRO A 47 -11.70 -11.12 -2.89
CA PRO A 47 -11.32 -9.91 -3.62
C PRO A 47 -12.40 -8.83 -3.64
N LEU A 48 -13.69 -9.23 -3.65
CA LEU A 48 -14.79 -8.27 -3.61
C LEU A 48 -14.90 -7.52 -2.27
N LEU A 49 -14.40 -8.09 -1.17
CA LEU A 49 -14.39 -7.39 0.12
C LEU A 49 -13.59 -6.09 0.04
N PHE A 50 -12.53 -6.03 -0.75
CA PHE A 50 -11.76 -4.80 -0.94
C PHE A 50 -12.63 -3.69 -1.56
N VAL A 51 -13.29 -4.00 -2.67
CA VAL A 51 -14.17 -3.04 -3.38
C VAL A 51 -15.37 -2.63 -2.50
N PHE A 52 -16.00 -3.59 -1.81
CA PHE A 52 -17.13 -3.28 -0.94
C PHE A 52 -16.71 -2.50 0.32
N GLY A 53 -15.53 -2.77 0.87
CA GLY A 53 -15.02 -2.06 2.03
C GLY A 53 -14.83 -0.57 1.74
N ASP A 54 -14.29 -0.25 0.56
CA ASP A 54 -14.07 1.11 0.09
C ASP A 54 -15.38 1.87 -0.23
N MET A 55 -16.46 1.14 -0.51
CA MET A 55 -17.80 1.73 -0.71
C MET A 55 -18.58 1.98 0.59
N LEU A 56 -18.09 1.49 1.73
CA LEU A 56 -18.73 1.70 3.03
C LEU A 56 -18.27 3.04 3.62
N SER A 57 -19.17 3.67 4.40
CA SER A 57 -18.80 4.87 5.15
C SER A 57 -17.65 4.59 6.11
N ALA A 58 -16.74 5.56 6.27
CA ALA A 58 -15.55 5.45 7.12
C ALA A 58 -15.93 4.96 8.54
N SER A 59 -15.45 3.76 8.88
CA SER A 59 -15.71 3.10 10.15
C SER A 59 -14.67 2.01 10.41
N ALA A 60 -14.51 1.61 11.65
CA ALA A 60 -13.64 0.49 12.02
C ALA A 60 -14.05 -0.82 11.31
N PHE A 61 -15.33 -1.02 11.04
CA PHE A 61 -15.83 -2.17 10.30
C PHE A 61 -15.44 -2.10 8.81
N ALA A 62 -15.69 -0.96 8.17
CA ALA A 62 -15.30 -0.75 6.76
C ALA A 62 -13.81 -0.98 6.58
N ARG A 63 -12.98 -0.38 7.45
CA ARG A 63 -11.52 -0.60 7.48
C ARG A 63 -11.15 -2.08 7.59
N ALA A 64 -11.76 -2.82 8.52
CA ALA A 64 -11.47 -4.25 8.69
C ALA A 64 -11.81 -5.04 7.41
N VAL A 65 -12.92 -4.70 6.74
CA VAL A 65 -13.34 -5.30 5.46
C VAL A 65 -12.33 -4.98 4.35
N THR A 66 -11.95 -3.72 4.20
CA THR A 66 -10.98 -3.26 3.17
C THR A 66 -9.61 -3.91 3.36
N ILE A 67 -9.06 -3.89 4.58
CA ILE A 67 -7.77 -4.53 4.89
C ILE A 67 -7.83 -6.04 4.63
N THR A 68 -8.92 -6.71 5.05
CA THR A 68 -9.08 -8.16 4.81
C THR A 68 -9.13 -8.46 3.31
N GLY A 69 -9.85 -7.65 2.54
CA GLY A 69 -9.92 -7.76 1.07
C GLY A 69 -8.58 -7.52 0.41
N GLY A 70 -7.86 -6.47 0.81
CA GLY A 70 -6.52 -6.13 0.29
C GLY A 70 -5.51 -7.23 0.54
N VAL A 71 -5.45 -7.76 1.78
CA VAL A 71 -4.59 -8.92 2.11
C VAL A 71 -4.99 -10.15 1.30
N ALA A 72 -6.30 -10.41 1.12
CA ALA A 72 -6.76 -11.55 0.33
C ALA A 72 -6.38 -11.44 -1.15
N ILE A 73 -6.44 -10.23 -1.74
CA ILE A 73 -5.94 -9.97 -3.09
C ILE A 73 -4.44 -10.23 -3.16
N GLY A 74 -3.66 -9.74 -2.21
CA GLY A 74 -2.22 -9.97 -2.14
C GLY A 74 -1.87 -11.46 -2.10
N VAL A 75 -2.52 -12.22 -1.21
CA VAL A 75 -2.37 -13.68 -1.11
C VAL A 75 -2.75 -14.36 -2.43
N PHE A 76 -3.87 -13.96 -3.04
CA PHE A 76 -4.33 -14.50 -4.31
C PHE A 76 -3.30 -14.27 -5.43
N LEU A 77 -2.74 -13.05 -5.53
CA LEU A 77 -1.74 -12.71 -6.55
C LEU A 77 -0.46 -13.53 -6.40
N TYR A 78 0.03 -13.75 -5.18
CA TYR A 78 1.20 -14.61 -4.97
C TYR A 78 0.89 -16.07 -5.25
N ILE A 79 -0.28 -16.57 -4.87
CA ILE A 79 -0.71 -17.94 -5.25
C ILE A 79 -0.80 -18.08 -6.77
N LEU A 80 -1.35 -17.09 -7.48
CA LEU A 80 -1.41 -17.06 -8.94
C LEU A 80 0.01 -17.11 -9.54
N LEU A 81 0.91 -16.25 -9.07
CA LEU A 81 2.29 -16.19 -9.55
C LEU A 81 3.03 -17.52 -9.36
N PHE A 82 2.99 -18.08 -8.13
CA PHE A 82 3.68 -19.34 -7.84
C PHE A 82 3.03 -20.54 -8.54
N THR A 83 1.72 -20.52 -8.76
CA THR A 83 1.03 -21.54 -9.56
C THR A 83 1.48 -21.47 -11.01
N ALA A 84 1.55 -20.28 -11.60
CA ALA A 84 2.01 -20.07 -12.96
C ALA A 84 3.50 -20.48 -13.12
N ALA A 85 4.33 -20.12 -12.16
CA ALA A 85 5.74 -20.52 -12.13
C ALA A 85 5.90 -22.05 -12.05
N ALA A 86 5.13 -22.71 -11.19
CA ALA A 86 5.14 -24.17 -11.08
C ALA A 86 4.69 -24.85 -12.39
N ASP A 87 3.68 -24.31 -13.07
CA ASP A 87 3.23 -24.81 -14.36
C ASP A 87 4.26 -24.60 -15.47
N LEU A 88 4.91 -23.43 -15.47
CA LEU A 88 6.01 -23.15 -16.41
C LEU A 88 7.19 -24.12 -16.19
N ILE A 89 7.60 -24.32 -14.95
CA ILE A 89 8.64 -25.31 -14.60
C ILE A 89 8.21 -26.71 -15.07
N ALA A 90 6.98 -27.10 -14.79
CA ALA A 90 6.47 -28.40 -15.25
C ALA A 90 6.45 -28.53 -16.77
N LEU A 91 6.14 -27.44 -17.49
CA LEU A 91 6.19 -27.39 -18.96
C LEU A 91 7.62 -27.56 -19.47
N LEU A 92 8.58 -26.82 -18.91
CA LEU A 92 9.98 -26.93 -19.28
C LEU A 92 10.55 -28.32 -19.00
N LEU A 93 10.21 -28.92 -17.84
CA LEU A 93 10.62 -30.27 -17.49
C LEU A 93 10.05 -31.34 -18.43
N ARG A 94 8.93 -31.08 -19.11
CA ARG A 94 8.38 -31.98 -20.16
C ARG A 94 9.33 -32.13 -21.36
N LEU A 95 10.19 -31.17 -21.59
CA LEU A 95 11.21 -31.20 -22.66
C LEU A 95 12.42 -32.05 -22.26
N THR A 96 12.48 -32.52 -21.01
CA THR A 96 13.59 -33.29 -20.46
C THR A 96 13.20 -34.77 -20.19
N PRO A 97 14.16 -35.69 -20.04
CA PRO A 97 13.88 -37.08 -19.66
C PRO A 97 13.19 -37.23 -18.28
N ILE A 98 13.19 -36.20 -17.44
CA ILE A 98 12.57 -36.20 -16.11
C ILE A 98 11.06 -36.45 -16.22
N SER A 99 10.41 -35.94 -17.26
CA SER A 99 8.97 -36.13 -17.50
C SER A 99 8.55 -37.56 -17.72
N ARG A 100 9.49 -38.43 -18.10
CA ARG A 100 9.27 -39.87 -18.31
C ARG A 100 9.25 -40.66 -17.00
N LYS A 101 9.76 -40.08 -15.91
CA LYS A 101 9.76 -40.73 -14.59
C LYS A 101 8.33 -40.79 -14.02
N PRO A 102 7.86 -41.96 -13.51
CA PRO A 102 6.53 -42.07 -12.91
C PRO A 102 6.26 -41.08 -11.78
N ALA A 103 7.30 -40.71 -11.03
CA ALA A 103 7.24 -39.73 -9.96
C ALA A 103 6.75 -38.35 -10.45
N PHE A 104 7.12 -37.93 -11.68
CA PHE A 104 6.75 -36.60 -12.21
C PHE A 104 5.23 -36.38 -12.29
N ARG A 105 4.46 -37.44 -12.55
CA ARG A 105 3.00 -37.38 -12.63
C ARG A 105 2.29 -37.94 -11.41
N SER A 106 3.04 -38.21 -10.33
CA SER A 106 2.48 -38.85 -9.14
C SER A 106 1.59 -37.88 -8.35
N ARG A 107 0.62 -38.46 -7.62
CA ARG A 107 -0.20 -37.69 -6.66
C ARG A 107 0.68 -37.04 -5.55
N ARG A 108 1.81 -37.68 -5.19
CA ARG A 108 2.75 -37.14 -4.19
C ARG A 108 3.40 -35.85 -4.68
N THR A 109 3.86 -35.84 -5.93
CA THR A 109 4.44 -34.63 -6.54
C THR A 109 3.43 -33.49 -6.64
N LEU A 110 2.20 -33.80 -7.07
CA LEU A 110 1.15 -32.79 -7.13
C LEU A 110 0.80 -32.22 -5.74
N ARG A 111 0.76 -33.07 -4.71
CA ARG A 111 0.57 -32.63 -3.31
C ARG A 111 1.69 -31.71 -2.86
N ALA A 112 2.95 -32.14 -3.06
CA ALA A 112 4.13 -31.38 -2.67
C ALA A 112 4.16 -30.00 -3.34
N VAL A 113 3.94 -29.94 -4.66
CA VAL A 113 3.89 -28.68 -5.41
C VAL A 113 2.77 -27.76 -4.88
N GLY A 114 1.56 -28.29 -4.67
CA GLY A 114 0.46 -27.48 -4.13
C GLY A 114 0.73 -26.96 -2.71
N CYS A 115 1.33 -27.80 -1.83
CA CYS A 115 1.74 -27.36 -0.50
C CYS A 115 2.82 -26.28 -0.56
N ILE A 116 3.81 -26.41 -1.45
CA ILE A 116 4.88 -25.42 -1.63
C ILE A 116 4.30 -24.10 -2.14
N VAL A 117 3.43 -24.12 -3.17
CA VAL A 117 2.78 -22.92 -3.71
C VAL A 117 1.99 -22.20 -2.63
N LEU A 118 1.17 -22.96 -1.84
CA LEU A 118 0.39 -22.39 -0.76
C LEU A 118 1.29 -21.78 0.32
N ALA A 119 2.31 -22.54 0.77
CA ALA A 119 3.24 -22.07 1.80
C ALA A 119 3.98 -20.81 1.35
N LEU A 120 4.51 -20.78 0.13
CA LEU A 120 5.19 -19.60 -0.42
C LEU A 120 4.22 -18.42 -0.51
N GLY A 121 3.00 -18.62 -1.04
CA GLY A 121 2.00 -17.56 -1.14
C GLY A 121 1.68 -16.95 0.22
N VAL A 122 1.43 -17.78 1.23
CA VAL A 122 1.12 -17.31 2.60
C VAL A 122 2.35 -16.67 3.26
N CYS A 123 3.52 -17.28 3.17
CA CYS A 123 4.74 -16.76 3.81
C CYS A 123 5.15 -15.40 3.22
N VAL A 124 5.13 -15.25 1.89
CA VAL A 124 5.49 -13.98 1.24
C VAL A 124 4.45 -12.89 1.56
N SER A 125 3.16 -13.24 1.57
CA SER A 125 2.12 -12.29 1.97
C SER A 125 2.24 -11.88 3.43
N ALA A 126 2.50 -12.82 4.33
CA ALA A 126 2.73 -12.50 5.75
C ALA A 126 3.96 -11.62 5.95
N TYR A 127 5.06 -11.92 5.25
CA TYR A 127 6.24 -11.06 5.23
C TYR A 127 5.91 -9.65 4.73
N GLY A 128 5.15 -9.54 3.62
CA GLY A 128 4.73 -8.25 3.07
C GLY A 128 3.90 -7.42 4.07
N VAL A 129 2.94 -8.04 4.75
CA VAL A 129 2.12 -7.36 5.78
C VAL A 129 2.98 -6.89 6.96
N ILE A 130 3.91 -7.73 7.43
CA ILE A 130 4.82 -7.37 8.52
C ILE A 130 5.75 -6.24 8.08
N ASN A 131 6.34 -6.35 6.89
CA ASN A 131 7.24 -5.34 6.34
C ASN A 131 6.55 -4.00 6.13
N ALA A 132 5.32 -3.99 5.62
CA ALA A 132 4.53 -2.77 5.45
C ALA A 132 4.18 -2.07 6.78
N ALA A 133 4.25 -2.79 7.91
CA ALA A 133 4.05 -2.23 9.23
C ALA A 133 5.32 -1.62 9.85
N THR A 134 6.49 -1.81 9.25
CA THR A 134 7.76 -1.27 9.71
C THR A 134 8.08 0.04 9.00
N VAL A 135 8.68 0.98 9.74
CA VAL A 135 9.18 2.24 9.18
C VAL A 135 10.70 2.14 9.15
N ASP A 136 11.27 2.17 7.96
CA ASP A 136 12.72 2.14 7.76
C ASP A 136 13.25 3.55 7.54
N ARG A 137 14.35 3.89 8.22
CA ARG A 137 15.02 5.16 8.11
C ARG A 137 16.28 5.05 7.25
N THR A 138 16.38 5.91 6.23
CA THR A 138 17.60 6.11 5.46
C THR A 138 18.21 7.46 5.80
N THR A 139 19.51 7.52 6.01
CA THR A 139 20.22 8.76 6.34
C THR A 139 21.16 9.12 5.21
N TYR A 140 21.13 10.39 4.81
CA TYR A 140 22.04 10.96 3.82
C TYR A 140 22.80 12.15 4.44
N ASP A 141 24.12 12.18 4.28
CA ASP A 141 24.94 13.33 4.62
C ASP A 141 25.18 14.15 3.36
N VAL A 142 24.73 15.40 3.36
CA VAL A 142 24.84 16.31 2.22
C VAL A 142 25.73 17.49 2.60
N SER A 143 26.84 17.65 1.87
CA SER A 143 27.74 18.78 2.05
C SER A 143 27.44 19.88 1.02
N LEU A 144 27.10 21.07 1.50
CA LEU A 144 26.85 22.24 0.65
C LEU A 144 27.98 23.25 0.84
N THR A 145 28.65 23.60 -0.27
CA THR A 145 29.72 24.61 -0.25
C THR A 145 29.13 26.00 -0.04
N GLY A 146 29.62 26.74 0.94
CA GLY A 146 29.16 28.11 1.22
C GLY A 146 27.88 28.19 2.03
N SER A 147 27.38 27.08 2.57
CA SER A 147 26.24 27.07 3.49
C SER A 147 26.63 27.51 4.90
N SER A 148 25.78 28.29 5.55
CA SER A 148 25.88 28.64 6.98
C SER A 148 25.05 27.71 7.87
N THR A 149 24.48 26.62 7.31
CA THR A 149 23.59 25.66 8.00
C THR A 149 24.32 24.39 8.42
N ASP A 150 25.52 24.53 8.97
CA ASP A 150 26.29 23.38 9.44
C ASP A 150 25.52 22.59 10.50
N GLY A 151 25.40 21.29 10.27
CA GLY A 151 24.70 20.36 11.17
C GLY A 151 23.17 20.41 11.15
N LEU A 152 22.52 21.12 10.19
CA LEU A 152 21.06 21.10 10.04
C LEU A 152 20.55 19.68 9.73
N LYS A 153 19.61 19.20 10.53
CA LYS A 153 18.96 17.91 10.35
C LYS A 153 17.54 18.09 9.79
N ILE A 154 17.27 17.49 8.65
CA ILE A 154 15.97 17.50 7.99
C ILE A 154 15.40 16.08 8.01
N ALA A 155 14.19 15.89 8.53
CA ALA A 155 13.43 14.68 8.29
C ALA A 155 12.49 14.93 7.09
N LEU A 156 12.60 14.08 6.08
CA LEU A 156 11.75 14.11 4.89
C LEU A 156 10.91 12.84 4.86
N ILE A 157 9.61 12.99 4.76
CA ILE A 157 8.64 11.91 4.58
C ILE A 157 7.71 12.24 3.42
N SER A 158 7.15 11.22 2.76
CA SER A 158 6.14 11.34 1.71
C SER A 158 5.20 10.16 1.74
N ASP A 159 4.13 10.22 0.96
CA ASP A 159 3.25 9.08 0.68
C ASP A 159 2.66 8.44 1.95
N LEU A 160 2.15 9.27 2.87
CA LEU A 160 1.50 8.81 4.10
C LEU A 160 0.19 8.06 3.81
N HIS A 161 -0.54 8.49 2.76
CA HIS A 161 -1.75 7.86 2.25
C HIS A 161 -2.78 7.54 3.33
N LEU A 162 -3.06 8.52 4.22
CA LEU A 162 -4.14 8.41 5.20
C LEU A 162 -5.47 8.09 4.49
N GLY A 163 -6.22 7.15 5.03
CA GLY A 163 -7.48 6.70 4.43
C GLY A 163 -8.05 5.47 5.12
N SER A 164 -8.76 4.66 4.38
CA SER A 164 -9.43 3.46 4.90
C SER A 164 -8.47 2.39 5.44
N GLU A 165 -7.23 2.32 4.93
CA GLU A 165 -6.25 1.30 5.33
C GLU A 165 -5.22 1.84 6.32
N ILE A 166 -4.74 3.06 6.11
CA ILE A 166 -3.69 3.71 6.89
C ILE A 166 -4.31 4.79 7.77
N GLY A 167 -4.12 4.69 9.07
CA GLY A 167 -4.69 5.61 10.06
C GLY A 167 -3.72 5.91 11.21
N SER A 168 -4.27 6.34 12.34
CA SER A 168 -3.54 6.83 13.52
C SER A 168 -2.42 5.88 14.00
N ALA A 169 -2.63 4.57 13.94
CA ALA A 169 -1.63 3.59 14.39
C ALA A 169 -0.35 3.59 13.53
N GLN A 170 -0.45 3.84 12.23
CA GLN A 170 0.69 4.00 11.33
C GLN A 170 1.35 5.36 11.57
N MET A 171 0.55 6.42 11.75
CA MET A 171 1.07 7.76 12.08
C MET A 171 1.87 7.75 13.37
N ARG A 172 1.40 7.06 14.40
CA ARG A 172 2.15 6.90 15.66
C ARG A 172 3.55 6.35 15.43
N ARG A 173 3.68 5.27 14.64
CA ARG A 173 4.99 4.68 14.33
C ARG A 173 5.88 5.61 13.55
N ALA A 174 5.33 6.30 12.53
CA ALA A 174 6.07 7.27 11.75
C ALA A 174 6.57 8.43 12.63
N VAL A 175 5.71 8.97 13.50
CA VAL A 175 6.05 10.06 14.43
C VAL A 175 7.12 9.64 15.43
N ASP A 176 7.03 8.42 15.97
CA ASP A 176 8.03 7.92 16.91
C ASP A 176 9.42 7.82 16.24
N GLU A 177 9.48 7.37 14.96
CA GLU A 177 10.74 7.34 14.19
C GLU A 177 11.24 8.75 13.81
N ILE A 178 10.34 9.68 13.45
CA ILE A 178 10.69 11.07 13.17
C ILE A 178 11.30 11.71 14.41
N ASN A 179 10.66 11.56 15.56
CA ASN A 179 11.15 12.13 16.82
C ASN A 179 12.49 11.52 17.27
N ALA A 180 12.71 10.22 16.96
CA ALA A 180 14.00 9.58 17.20
C ALA A 180 15.14 10.16 16.35
N CYS A 181 14.83 10.78 15.20
CA CYS A 181 15.82 11.47 14.36
C CYS A 181 16.31 12.78 14.99
N LYS A 182 15.53 13.40 15.88
CA LYS A 182 15.80 14.75 16.44
C LYS A 182 16.06 15.76 15.32
N ALA A 183 15.16 15.82 14.36
CA ALA A 183 15.25 16.71 13.22
C ALA A 183 14.98 18.17 13.63
N ASP A 184 15.71 19.10 13.01
CA ASP A 184 15.47 20.54 13.21
C ASP A 184 14.21 21.00 12.48
N VAL A 185 13.94 20.44 11.31
CA VAL A 185 12.73 20.68 10.49
C VAL A 185 12.21 19.36 9.94
N VAL A 186 10.90 19.23 9.86
CA VAL A 186 10.24 18.07 9.28
C VAL A 186 9.46 18.52 8.04
N ILE A 187 9.62 17.79 6.94
CA ILE A 187 9.00 18.08 5.65
C ILE A 187 8.17 16.88 5.23
N ILE A 188 6.91 17.10 4.90
CA ILE A 188 6.00 16.12 4.33
C ILE A 188 5.82 16.47 2.85
N ALA A 189 6.36 15.63 1.98
CA ALA A 189 6.48 15.91 0.56
C ALA A 189 5.33 15.28 -0.26
N GLY A 190 4.09 15.60 0.11
CA GLY A 190 2.89 15.23 -0.62
C GLY A 190 2.32 13.85 -0.29
N ASP A 191 1.15 13.58 -0.86
CA ASP A 191 0.36 12.35 -0.71
C ASP A 191 0.10 12.01 0.77
N VAL A 192 -0.39 13.02 1.50
CA VAL A 192 -0.79 12.86 2.91
C VAL A 192 -2.05 12.01 3.00
N PHE A 193 -2.98 12.20 2.07
CA PHE A 193 -4.21 11.42 1.96
C PHE A 193 -4.16 10.49 0.74
N ASN A 194 -4.90 9.38 0.82
CA ASN A 194 -5.04 8.46 -0.31
C ASN A 194 -6.07 8.97 -1.35
N ALA A 195 -7.10 9.68 -0.87
CA ALA A 195 -8.15 10.33 -1.64
C ALA A 195 -8.79 11.42 -0.79
N ASP A 196 -10.08 11.28 -0.44
CA ASP A 196 -10.80 12.25 0.38
C ASP A 196 -10.39 12.14 1.86
N VAL A 197 -10.35 13.28 2.55
CA VAL A 197 -10.00 13.38 3.98
C VAL A 197 -10.97 12.55 4.84
N GLU A 198 -12.24 12.51 4.44
CA GLU A 198 -13.34 11.82 5.10
C GLU A 198 -13.23 10.29 5.04
N ASP A 199 -12.39 9.74 4.17
CA ASP A 199 -12.14 8.29 4.11
C ASP A 199 -11.30 7.79 5.29
N CYS A 200 -10.64 8.70 6.01
CA CYS A 200 -9.92 8.37 7.23
C CYS A 200 -10.87 8.32 8.43
N TYR A 201 -11.17 7.11 8.92
CA TYR A 201 -12.14 6.91 10.01
C TYR A 201 -11.65 7.40 11.38
N ASP A 202 -10.35 7.54 11.60
CA ASP A 202 -9.69 7.99 12.82
C ASP A 202 -8.89 9.28 12.61
N LEU A 203 -9.46 10.20 11.83
CA LEU A 203 -8.84 11.44 11.38
C LEU A 203 -8.29 12.30 12.52
N ASP A 204 -9.09 12.49 13.56
CA ASP A 204 -8.71 13.30 14.72
C ASP A 204 -7.54 12.68 15.49
N GLU A 205 -7.54 11.34 15.64
CA GLU A 205 -6.45 10.62 16.26
C GLU A 205 -5.18 10.69 15.40
N ALA A 206 -5.32 10.61 14.07
CA ALA A 206 -4.18 10.73 13.14
C ALA A 206 -3.57 12.14 13.22
N ALA A 207 -4.39 13.18 13.26
CA ALA A 207 -3.94 14.56 13.46
C ALA A 207 -3.23 14.73 14.83
N ALA A 208 -3.80 14.16 15.89
CA ALA A 208 -3.21 14.20 17.23
C ALA A 208 -1.84 13.49 17.29
N GLU A 209 -1.67 12.38 16.57
CA GLU A 209 -0.37 11.71 16.47
C GLU A 209 0.64 12.59 15.71
N LEU A 210 0.26 13.17 14.58
CA LEU A 210 1.15 14.06 13.81
C LEU A 210 1.53 15.30 14.62
N ARG A 211 0.63 15.82 15.45
CA ARG A 211 0.92 16.95 16.35
C ARG A 211 2.01 16.64 17.40
N ARG A 212 2.33 15.36 17.65
CA ARG A 212 3.43 14.94 18.54
C ARG A 212 4.81 15.10 17.91
N ILE A 213 4.90 15.47 16.64
CA ILE A 213 6.19 15.68 15.98
C ILE A 213 6.93 16.82 16.72
N ASP A 214 8.12 16.50 17.25
CA ASP A 214 9.00 17.44 17.93
C ASP A 214 10.05 17.96 16.95
N SER A 215 9.91 19.25 16.58
CA SER A 215 10.78 19.90 15.61
C SER A 215 10.96 21.37 15.95
N ARG A 216 12.24 21.79 16.10
CA ARG A 216 12.59 23.15 16.50
C ARG A 216 12.17 24.23 15.50
N LEU A 217 12.20 23.93 14.19
CA LEU A 217 11.88 24.85 13.11
C LEU A 217 10.48 24.62 12.52
N GLY A 218 9.76 23.62 13.04
CA GLY A 218 8.39 23.32 12.65
C GLY A 218 8.25 22.19 11.63
N VAL A 219 6.99 21.89 11.32
CA VAL A 219 6.57 20.85 10.38
C VAL A 219 5.90 21.52 9.18
N TYR A 220 6.34 21.18 8.00
CA TYR A 220 5.86 21.77 6.74
C TYR A 220 5.40 20.66 5.81
N ALA A 221 4.33 20.93 5.05
CA ALA A 221 3.83 20.00 4.04
C ALA A 221 3.66 20.72 2.69
N VAL A 222 3.79 19.97 1.62
CA VAL A 222 3.23 20.29 0.30
C VAL A 222 2.21 19.21 -0.04
N LEU A 223 1.32 19.46 -1.00
CA LEU A 223 0.36 18.49 -1.49
C LEU A 223 0.97 17.66 -2.62
N GLY A 224 0.54 16.40 -2.72
CA GLY A 224 0.78 15.52 -3.84
C GLY A 224 -0.46 15.35 -4.71
N ASN A 225 -0.36 14.46 -5.70
CA ASN A 225 -1.44 14.28 -6.66
C ASN A 225 -2.67 13.53 -6.09
N HIS A 226 -2.53 12.85 -4.96
CA HIS A 226 -3.64 12.19 -4.25
C HIS A 226 -4.38 13.12 -3.28
N ASP A 227 -3.72 14.19 -2.84
CA ASP A 227 -4.32 15.09 -1.87
C ASP A 227 -5.44 15.96 -2.49
N PRO A 228 -6.48 16.30 -1.72
CA PRO A 228 -7.48 17.28 -2.12
C PRO A 228 -6.87 18.66 -2.41
N ALA A 229 -7.66 19.56 -3.01
CA ALA A 229 -7.23 20.92 -3.28
C ALA A 229 -6.87 21.68 -1.98
N PRO A 230 -5.86 22.58 -1.98
CA PRO A 230 -5.38 23.25 -0.76
C PRO A 230 -6.42 24.16 -0.11
N ASP A 231 -7.46 24.59 -0.83
CA ASP A 231 -8.58 25.37 -0.33
C ASP A 231 -9.74 24.52 0.20
N TYR A 232 -9.58 23.16 0.23
CA TYR A 232 -10.58 22.25 0.77
C TYR A 232 -10.63 22.37 2.29
N PRO A 233 -11.78 22.80 2.89
CA PRO A 233 -11.84 23.12 4.30
C PRO A 233 -11.49 21.96 5.26
N PRO A 234 -11.90 20.69 5.02
CA PRO A 234 -11.49 19.57 5.86
C PRO A 234 -9.98 19.33 5.88
N LEU A 235 -9.31 19.50 4.73
CA LEU A 235 -7.86 19.39 4.64
C LEU A 235 -7.15 20.48 5.46
N GLN A 236 -7.61 21.73 5.33
CA GLN A 236 -7.07 22.84 6.10
C GLN A 236 -7.24 22.64 7.61
N ALA A 237 -8.43 22.21 8.04
CA ALA A 237 -8.71 21.90 9.44
C ALA A 237 -7.83 20.76 9.97
N PHE A 238 -7.55 19.74 9.16
CA PHE A 238 -6.63 18.66 9.51
C PHE A 238 -5.21 19.18 9.74
N PHE A 239 -4.64 19.92 8.79
CA PHE A 239 -3.28 20.47 8.93
C PHE A 239 -3.16 21.43 10.11
N GLU A 240 -4.17 22.26 10.35
CA GLU A 240 -4.21 23.16 11.51
C GLU A 240 -4.23 22.34 12.82
N SER A 241 -5.07 21.32 12.92
CA SER A 241 -5.16 20.44 14.10
C SER A 241 -3.88 19.65 14.33
N ALA A 242 -3.22 19.21 13.27
CA ALA A 242 -1.94 18.51 13.30
C ALA A 242 -0.74 19.43 13.60
N GLY A 243 -0.92 20.76 13.55
CA GLY A 243 0.17 21.73 13.72
C GLY A 243 1.16 21.76 12.56
N ILE A 244 0.71 21.42 11.36
CA ILE A 244 1.51 21.35 10.14
C ILE A 244 1.19 22.58 9.28
N ARG A 245 2.24 23.28 8.80
CA ARG A 245 2.08 24.40 7.87
C ARG A 245 2.12 23.89 6.44
N LEU A 246 0.99 24.03 5.72
CA LEU A 246 0.92 23.79 4.29
C LEU A 246 1.62 24.93 3.53
N LEU A 247 2.46 24.58 2.55
CA LEU A 247 3.10 25.49 1.62
C LEU A 247 2.56 25.24 0.20
N ASP A 248 1.87 26.22 -0.36
CA ASP A 248 1.28 26.18 -1.71
C ASP A 248 1.83 27.34 -2.52
N ASP A 249 2.89 27.14 -3.28
CA ASP A 249 3.73 28.18 -3.94
C ASP A 249 4.25 29.22 -2.93
N GLU A 250 4.57 28.78 -1.73
CA GLU A 250 5.05 29.62 -0.63
C GLU A 250 6.50 29.32 -0.26
N ALA A 251 7.16 30.32 0.34
CA ALA A 251 8.50 30.20 0.89
C ALA A 251 8.56 30.62 2.35
N VAL A 252 9.34 29.88 3.15
CA VAL A 252 9.66 30.20 4.54
C VAL A 252 11.15 30.36 4.67
N SER A 253 11.59 31.54 5.13
CA SER A 253 13.02 31.85 5.33
C SER A 253 13.46 31.54 6.76
N PHE A 254 14.58 30.86 6.89
CA PHE A 254 15.26 30.57 8.13
C PHE A 254 16.69 31.17 8.09
N PRO A 255 17.34 31.34 9.23
CA PRO A 255 18.76 31.69 9.23
C PRO A 255 19.59 30.64 8.48
N GLY A 256 20.09 31.01 7.30
CA GLY A 256 20.99 30.18 6.49
C GLY A 256 20.33 29.36 5.39
N PHE A 257 19.00 29.23 5.34
CA PHE A 257 18.30 28.56 4.23
C PHE A 257 16.88 29.07 4.04
N THR A 258 16.29 28.78 2.89
CA THR A 258 14.87 29.03 2.60
C THR A 258 14.21 27.75 2.17
N LEU A 259 13.10 27.39 2.81
CA LEU A 259 12.24 26.29 2.42
C LEU A 259 11.19 26.82 1.44
N VAL A 260 11.06 26.19 0.27
CA VAL A 260 10.09 26.54 -0.76
C VAL A 260 9.18 25.35 -1.00
N GLY A 261 7.89 25.55 -0.82
CA GLY A 261 6.85 24.56 -1.19
C GLY A 261 6.22 24.96 -2.51
N ARG A 262 6.23 24.04 -3.49
CA ARG A 262 5.61 24.23 -4.79
C ARG A 262 4.21 23.61 -4.78
N ALA A 263 3.26 24.30 -5.43
CA ALA A 263 1.92 23.77 -5.68
C ALA A 263 1.99 22.54 -6.57
N GLU A 264 1.17 21.51 -6.27
CA GLU A 264 0.99 20.36 -7.14
C GLU A 264 0.24 20.76 -8.41
N SER A 265 0.74 20.33 -9.56
CA SER A 265 0.17 20.70 -10.87
C SER A 265 -0.84 19.70 -11.42
N ALA A 266 -0.92 18.49 -10.85
CA ALA A 266 -1.65 17.35 -11.41
C ALA A 266 -2.50 16.62 -10.36
N SER A 267 -3.33 17.35 -9.59
CA SER A 267 -4.24 16.73 -8.63
C SER A 267 -5.18 15.73 -9.31
N MET A 268 -5.34 14.54 -8.73
CA MET A 268 -6.30 13.52 -9.17
C MET A 268 -7.76 14.00 -9.02
N HIS A 269 -8.01 14.99 -8.18
CA HIS A 269 -9.33 15.56 -7.91
C HIS A 269 -9.79 16.61 -8.92
N GLY A 270 -9.01 16.86 -9.97
CA GLY A 270 -9.42 17.65 -11.12
C GLY A 270 -9.71 19.13 -10.80
N ASP A 271 -8.96 19.75 -9.89
CA ASP A 271 -9.13 21.14 -9.46
C ASP A 271 -8.82 22.22 -10.54
N GLY A 272 -8.55 21.77 -11.76
CA GLY A 272 -8.39 22.65 -12.90
C GLY A 272 -7.12 23.51 -12.89
N ARG A 273 -6.14 23.24 -12.03
CA ARG A 273 -4.84 23.90 -12.06
C ARG A 273 -4.08 23.43 -13.29
N GLY A 274 -4.11 24.23 -14.32
CA GLY A 274 -3.34 23.97 -15.53
C GLY A 274 -1.84 23.91 -15.21
N THR A 275 -1.13 23.07 -15.98
CA THR A 275 0.35 23.00 -15.96
C THR A 275 0.92 24.44 -16.05
N ARG A 276 1.59 24.87 -15.01
CA ARG A 276 2.38 26.13 -15.01
C ARG A 276 3.80 25.88 -15.47
#